data_2248ad733c9e99b04933e705aad97414
#
_entry.id   2248ad733c9e99b04933e705aad97414
#
_cell.length_a   1.000
_cell.length_b   1.000
_cell.length_c   1.000
_cell.angle_alpha   90.00
_cell.angle_beta   90.00
_cell.angle_gamma   90.00
#
_symmetry.space_group_name_H-M   'P 1'
#
loop_
_entity.id
_entity.type
_entity.pdbx_description
1 polymer ?
#
loop_
_entity_poly.entity_id
_entity_poly.type
_entity_poly.pdbx_seq_one_letter_code
_entity_poly.pdbx_strand_id
1 'polypeptide(L)'
;MNEEVIQMLASRRIHTIRELQGLQQQRLDALFRFRHGNALVDLKTVLLQIPLFELKIFFREGDASEWKAIQEKATVSFMPGSVEFQVRISLLRGNPKMKVYAPKYYKSKVATYWLIVNSGDFLICLKRVDAGHNGMQISLPADRLPTVQNSVITAAILSDSMIGVQASHSFSVKNIQ
;
A
#
# COMPACT_ATOMS: atom_id res chain seq x y z
N MET A 1 -3.88 22.91 2.86
CA MET A 1 -4.86 22.83 1.75
C MET A 1 -6.11 23.57 2.23
N ASN A 2 -6.62 24.51 1.44
CA ASN A 2 -7.80 25.32 1.84
C ASN A 2 -9.05 24.44 1.78
N GLU A 3 -10.03 24.68 2.66
CA GLU A 3 -11.31 23.97 2.76
C GLU A 3 -12.09 23.93 1.43
N GLU A 4 -12.07 25.03 0.68
CA GLU A 4 -12.65 25.11 -0.66
C GLU A 4 -12.06 24.10 -1.66
N VAL A 5 -10.74 23.78 -1.55
CA VAL A 5 -10.12 22.75 -2.41
C VAL A 5 -10.60 21.38 -2.04
N ILE A 6 -10.74 21.11 -0.76
CA ILE A 6 -11.25 19.83 -0.27
C ILE A 6 -12.69 19.62 -0.74
N GLN A 7 -13.55 20.62 -0.60
CA GLN A 7 -14.94 20.58 -1.06
C GLN A 7 -15.03 20.41 -2.58
N MET A 8 -14.20 21.13 -3.35
CA MET A 8 -14.12 20.99 -4.81
C MET A 8 -13.70 19.56 -5.24
N LEU A 9 -12.71 18.97 -4.57
CA LEU A 9 -12.28 17.59 -4.85
C LEU A 9 -13.39 16.60 -4.49
N ALA A 10 -14.01 16.76 -3.33
CA ALA A 10 -15.12 15.91 -2.88
C ALA A 10 -16.32 15.95 -3.83
N SER A 11 -16.69 17.13 -4.34
CA SER A 11 -17.78 17.28 -5.33
C SER A 11 -17.48 16.54 -6.64
N ARG A 12 -16.22 16.25 -6.93
CA ARG A 12 -15.76 15.49 -8.11
C ARG A 12 -15.42 14.02 -7.78
N ARG A 13 -15.85 13.56 -6.60
CA ARG A 13 -15.63 12.21 -6.09
C ARG A 13 -14.14 11.84 -5.95
N ILE A 14 -13.32 12.82 -5.60
CA ILE A 14 -11.89 12.62 -5.29
C ILE A 14 -11.74 12.81 -3.79
N HIS A 15 -11.59 11.72 -3.06
CA HIS A 15 -11.56 11.70 -1.60
C HIS A 15 -10.19 11.30 -1.04
N THR A 16 -9.33 10.73 -1.90
CA THR A 16 -8.03 10.21 -1.47
C THR A 16 -6.90 10.78 -2.33
N ILE A 17 -5.71 10.81 -1.74
CA ILE A 17 -4.47 11.16 -2.45
C ILE A 17 -4.23 10.19 -3.61
N ARG A 18 -4.56 8.92 -3.44
CA ARG A 18 -4.40 7.89 -4.48
C ARG A 18 -5.28 8.16 -5.70
N GLU A 19 -6.54 8.55 -5.49
CA GLU A 19 -7.43 8.95 -6.58
C GLU A 19 -6.91 10.19 -7.30
N LEU A 20 -6.44 11.19 -6.55
CA LEU A 20 -5.84 12.39 -7.12
C LEU A 20 -4.57 12.07 -7.92
N GLN A 21 -3.72 11.18 -7.43
CA GLN A 21 -2.54 10.70 -8.13
C GLN A 21 -2.86 9.92 -9.40
N GLY A 22 -4.00 9.23 -9.46
CA GLY A 22 -4.47 8.46 -10.61
C GLY A 22 -5.01 9.31 -11.75
N LEU A 23 -5.22 10.61 -11.55
CA LEU A 23 -5.74 11.49 -12.59
C LEU A 23 -4.70 11.75 -13.69
N GLN A 24 -5.20 11.77 -14.94
CA GLN A 24 -4.40 12.22 -16.06
C GLN A 24 -4.01 13.70 -15.89
N GLN A 25 -2.84 14.07 -16.42
CA GLN A 25 -2.29 15.43 -16.31
C GLN A 25 -3.28 16.52 -16.73
N GLN A 26 -3.95 16.34 -17.88
CA GLN A 26 -4.94 17.28 -18.39
C GLN A 26 -6.12 17.50 -17.41
N ARG A 27 -6.52 16.44 -16.70
CA ARG A 27 -7.61 16.52 -15.71
C ARG A 27 -7.16 17.23 -14.44
N LEU A 28 -5.92 17.02 -14.01
CA LEU A 28 -5.32 17.79 -12.92
C LEU A 28 -5.23 19.29 -13.27
N ASP A 29 -4.80 19.62 -14.48
CA ASP A 29 -4.72 21.00 -14.96
C ASP A 29 -6.11 21.66 -15.02
N ALA A 30 -7.11 20.95 -15.48
CA ALA A 30 -8.48 21.45 -15.51
C ALA A 30 -9.08 21.67 -14.10
N LEU A 31 -8.73 20.80 -13.13
CA LEU A 31 -9.17 20.94 -11.74
C LEU A 31 -8.66 22.21 -11.06
N PHE A 32 -7.42 22.61 -11.39
CA PHE A 32 -6.72 23.70 -10.73
C PHE A 32 -6.53 24.93 -11.64
N ARG A 33 -7.20 24.98 -12.80
CA ARG A 33 -7.08 26.01 -13.83
C ARG A 33 -7.25 27.44 -13.33
N PHE A 34 -8.05 27.64 -12.30
CA PHE A 34 -8.38 28.97 -11.76
C PHE A 34 -7.48 29.38 -10.58
N ARG A 35 -6.50 28.58 -10.21
CA ARG A 35 -5.56 28.90 -9.13
C ARG A 35 -4.22 29.34 -9.74
N HIS A 36 -3.67 30.42 -9.20
CA HIS A 36 -2.43 31.04 -9.68
C HIS A 36 -1.32 30.00 -9.90
N GLY A 37 -0.60 30.13 -11.02
CA GLY A 37 0.28 29.13 -11.63
C GLY A 37 1.28 28.41 -10.69
N ASN A 38 1.81 29.09 -9.67
CA ASN A 38 2.77 28.48 -8.74
C ASN A 38 2.14 27.39 -7.85
N ALA A 39 0.92 27.59 -7.35
CA ALA A 39 0.26 26.62 -6.48
C ALA A 39 -0.04 25.27 -7.17
N LEU A 40 -0.28 25.28 -8.48
CA LEU A 40 -0.48 24.06 -9.27
C LEU A 40 0.83 23.32 -9.49
N VAL A 41 1.93 24.04 -9.77
CA VAL A 41 3.26 23.45 -9.93
C VAL A 41 3.70 22.81 -8.61
N ASP A 42 3.51 23.49 -7.49
CA ASP A 42 3.84 22.99 -6.16
C ASP A 42 3.03 21.73 -5.82
N LEU A 43 1.72 21.74 -6.09
CA LEU A 43 0.86 20.57 -5.85
C LEU A 43 1.31 19.35 -6.68
N LYS A 44 1.60 19.56 -7.97
CA LYS A 44 2.09 18.48 -8.84
C LYS A 44 3.41 17.92 -8.33
N THR A 45 4.33 18.79 -7.97
CA THR A 45 5.63 18.40 -7.41
C THR A 45 5.46 17.57 -6.16
N VAL A 46 4.59 17.98 -5.24
CA VAL A 46 4.29 17.23 -4.02
C VAL A 46 3.63 15.87 -4.35
N LEU A 47 2.64 15.84 -5.24
CA LEU A 47 1.96 14.60 -5.64
C LEU A 47 2.91 13.58 -6.29
N LEU A 48 3.89 14.05 -7.06
CA LEU A 48 4.92 13.20 -7.67
C LEU A 48 5.92 12.65 -6.64
N GLN A 49 6.13 13.36 -5.54
CA GLN A 49 7.02 12.90 -4.47
C GLN A 49 6.32 11.92 -3.50
N ILE A 50 4.99 12.00 -3.34
CA ILE A 50 4.25 11.07 -2.48
C ILE A 50 4.37 9.65 -3.03
N PRO A 51 4.83 8.68 -2.23
CA PRO A 51 5.02 7.31 -2.69
C PRO A 51 3.72 6.63 -3.08
N LEU A 52 3.75 5.90 -4.17
CA LEU A 52 2.71 4.98 -4.59
C LEU A 52 3.27 3.57 -4.57
N PHE A 53 2.72 2.73 -3.71
CA PHE A 53 3.12 1.33 -3.57
C PHE A 53 2.15 0.39 -4.29
N GLU A 54 2.72 -0.68 -4.82
CA GLU A 54 2.01 -1.88 -5.20
C GLU A 54 2.40 -3.00 -4.22
N LEU A 55 1.41 -3.78 -3.81
CA LEU A 55 1.57 -4.92 -2.93
C LEU A 55 1.00 -6.14 -3.63
N LYS A 56 1.82 -7.19 -3.75
CA LYS A 56 1.43 -8.48 -4.33
C LYS A 56 1.76 -9.60 -3.37
N ILE A 57 0.91 -10.62 -3.35
CA ILE A 57 1.15 -11.83 -2.56
C ILE A 57 1.41 -12.97 -3.50
N PHE A 58 2.39 -13.77 -3.15
CA PHE A 58 2.80 -14.98 -3.86
C PHE A 58 2.73 -16.17 -2.92
N PHE A 59 2.56 -17.34 -3.49
CA PHE A 59 2.64 -18.59 -2.76
C PHE A 59 3.43 -19.63 -3.55
N ARG A 60 3.98 -20.59 -2.84
CA ARG A 60 4.55 -21.82 -3.41
C ARG A 60 4.18 -23.02 -2.56
N GLU A 61 4.03 -24.18 -3.18
CA GLU A 61 3.67 -25.43 -2.52
C GLU A 61 4.91 -26.32 -2.39
N GLY A 62 5.16 -26.82 -1.19
CA GLY A 62 6.27 -27.74 -0.90
C GLY A 62 7.62 -27.22 -1.44
N ASP A 63 8.33 -28.11 -2.14
CA ASP A 63 9.63 -27.81 -2.75
C ASP A 63 9.54 -27.18 -4.15
N ALA A 64 8.37 -26.68 -4.55
CA ALA A 64 8.22 -26.05 -5.85
C ALA A 64 9.18 -24.84 -5.98
N SER A 65 9.87 -24.75 -7.11
CA SER A 65 10.83 -23.66 -7.36
C SER A 65 10.13 -22.35 -7.72
N GLU A 66 8.91 -22.40 -8.21
CA GLU A 66 8.19 -21.25 -8.74
C GLU A 66 7.20 -20.65 -7.73
N TRP A 67 7.25 -19.33 -7.61
CA TRP A 67 6.28 -18.51 -6.88
C TRP A 67 5.11 -18.13 -7.78
N LYS A 68 3.90 -18.53 -7.40
CA LYS A 68 2.65 -18.19 -8.11
C LYS A 68 2.04 -16.94 -7.49
N ALA A 69 1.68 -15.95 -8.31
CA ALA A 69 1.00 -14.75 -7.83
C ALA A 69 -0.47 -15.04 -7.50
N ILE A 70 -0.92 -14.54 -6.35
CA ILE A 70 -2.32 -14.58 -5.95
C ILE A 70 -3.01 -13.32 -6.47
N GLN A 71 -4.12 -13.49 -7.16
CA GLN A 71 -4.96 -12.37 -7.59
C GLN A 71 -5.71 -11.76 -6.39
N GLU A 72 -5.98 -10.45 -6.47
CA GLU A 72 -6.80 -9.78 -5.46
C GLU A 72 -8.16 -10.47 -5.32
N LYS A 73 -8.57 -10.75 -4.07
CA LYS A 73 -9.81 -11.45 -3.72
C LYS A 73 -9.93 -12.89 -4.25
N ALA A 74 -8.86 -13.49 -4.75
CA ALA A 74 -8.85 -14.90 -5.13
C ALA A 74 -9.00 -15.81 -3.91
N THR A 75 -9.38 -17.04 -4.15
CA THR A 75 -9.38 -18.10 -3.14
C THR A 75 -8.26 -19.10 -3.47
N VAL A 76 -7.39 -19.34 -2.49
CA VAL A 76 -6.30 -20.31 -2.59
C VAL A 76 -6.61 -21.48 -1.66
N SER A 77 -6.55 -22.68 -2.22
CA SER A 77 -6.77 -23.92 -1.47
C SER A 77 -5.45 -24.67 -1.30
N PHE A 78 -5.11 -25.04 -0.09
CA PHE A 78 -3.87 -25.80 0.21
C PHE A 78 -4.02 -26.65 1.48
N MET A 79 -3.10 -27.61 1.64
CA MET A 79 -2.94 -28.35 2.88
C MET A 79 -2.14 -27.53 3.91
N PRO A 80 -2.57 -27.47 5.17
CA PRO A 80 -1.82 -26.79 6.22
C PRO A 80 -0.36 -27.27 6.29
N GLY A 81 0.56 -26.33 6.38
CA GLY A 81 2.01 -26.62 6.47
C GLY A 81 2.70 -26.93 5.14
N SER A 82 1.96 -27.08 4.03
CA SER A 82 2.53 -27.36 2.71
C SER A 82 2.83 -26.12 1.87
N VAL A 83 2.48 -24.93 2.34
CA VAL A 83 2.54 -23.69 1.56
C VAL A 83 3.35 -22.61 2.26
N GLU A 84 4.20 -21.96 1.50
CA GLU A 84 4.88 -20.73 1.88
C GLU A 84 4.22 -19.54 1.18
N PHE A 85 4.07 -18.44 1.91
CA PHE A 85 3.61 -17.17 1.35
C PHE A 85 4.70 -16.11 1.39
N GLN A 86 4.70 -15.25 0.38
CA GLN A 86 5.62 -14.13 0.27
C GLN A 86 4.86 -12.87 -0.12
N VAL A 87 5.06 -11.80 0.65
CA VAL A 87 4.57 -10.46 0.30
C VAL A 87 5.67 -9.72 -0.43
N ARG A 88 5.39 -9.23 -1.63
CA ARG A 88 6.28 -8.35 -2.40
C ARG A 88 5.70 -6.95 -2.44
N ILE A 89 6.54 -5.97 -2.06
CA ILE A 89 6.21 -4.56 -2.03
C ILE A 89 7.05 -3.88 -3.10
N SER A 90 6.42 -3.20 -4.03
CA SER A 90 7.08 -2.45 -5.10
C SER A 90 6.72 -0.98 -5.00
N LEU A 91 7.71 -0.11 -5.14
CA LEU A 91 7.50 1.32 -5.29
C LEU A 91 7.24 1.61 -6.77
N LEU A 92 6.02 2.02 -7.10
CA LEU A 92 5.65 2.36 -8.48
C LEU A 92 6.13 3.76 -8.87
N ARG A 93 6.10 4.69 -7.92
CA ARG A 93 6.60 6.06 -8.09
C ARG A 93 6.75 6.77 -6.75
N GLY A 94 7.35 7.96 -6.78
CA GLY A 94 7.53 8.83 -5.63
C GLY A 94 8.85 8.60 -4.91
N ASN A 95 9.03 9.33 -3.81
CA ASN A 95 10.21 9.24 -2.97
C ASN A 95 9.86 8.56 -1.64
N PRO A 96 10.27 7.31 -1.40
CA PRO A 96 9.95 6.61 -0.17
C PRO A 96 10.65 7.23 1.06
N LYS A 97 11.72 8.01 0.85
CA LYS A 97 12.46 8.72 1.91
C LYS A 97 12.10 10.21 1.95
N MET A 98 10.90 10.55 1.52
CA MET A 98 10.44 11.94 1.52
C MET A 98 10.39 12.49 2.95
N LYS A 99 10.84 13.73 3.11
CA LYS A 99 10.70 14.49 4.37
C LYS A 99 9.24 14.84 4.58
N VAL A 100 8.75 14.57 5.78
CA VAL A 100 7.38 14.87 6.17
C VAL A 100 7.30 16.25 6.80
N TYR A 101 6.28 17.01 6.42
CA TYR A 101 5.99 18.27 7.11
C TYR A 101 5.42 17.98 8.50
N ALA A 102 6.25 18.18 9.51
CA ALA A 102 5.90 17.93 10.92
C ALA A 102 6.40 19.11 11.78
N PRO A 103 5.72 20.28 11.75
CA PRO A 103 6.22 21.53 12.35
C PRO A 103 6.40 21.46 13.88
N LYS A 104 5.70 20.56 14.54
CA LYS A 104 5.84 20.34 16.00
C LYS A 104 6.94 19.33 16.35
N TYR A 105 7.59 18.75 15.36
CA TYR A 105 8.68 17.77 15.58
C TYR A 105 10.01 18.49 15.48
N TYR A 106 10.83 18.39 16.52
CA TYR A 106 12.10 19.13 16.62
C TYR A 106 13.18 18.68 15.62
N LYS A 107 13.02 17.50 15.03
CA LYS A 107 13.92 16.97 13.99
C LYS A 107 13.17 16.76 12.68
N SER A 108 13.89 16.86 11.57
CA SER A 108 13.34 16.50 10.26
C SER A 108 12.91 15.03 10.26
N LYS A 109 11.61 14.77 10.09
CA LYS A 109 11.04 13.43 10.04
C LYS A 109 11.03 12.93 8.59
N VAL A 110 11.56 11.73 8.39
CA VAL A 110 11.44 10.99 7.12
C VAL A 110 10.27 10.03 7.24
N ALA A 111 9.52 9.86 6.16
CA ALA A 111 8.44 8.90 6.11
C ALA A 111 8.95 7.48 6.37
N THR A 112 8.23 6.74 7.17
CA THR A 112 8.46 5.31 7.39
C THR A 112 7.17 4.52 7.16
N TYR A 113 7.31 3.23 6.92
CA TYR A 113 6.20 2.38 6.50
C TYR A 113 6.18 1.11 7.32
N TRP A 114 4.97 0.58 7.51
CA TRP A 114 4.72 -0.67 8.20
C TRP A 114 3.98 -1.62 7.28
N LEU A 115 4.49 -2.85 7.16
CA LEU A 115 3.73 -3.97 6.63
C LEU A 115 2.96 -4.61 7.78
N ILE A 116 1.65 -4.72 7.60
CA ILE A 116 0.74 -5.41 8.49
C ILE A 116 0.11 -6.54 7.68
N VAL A 117 0.20 -7.76 8.18
CA VAL A 117 -0.51 -8.91 7.62
C VAL A 117 -1.38 -9.50 8.71
N ASN A 118 -2.67 -9.60 8.44
CA ASN A 118 -3.64 -10.13 9.39
C ASN A 118 -4.64 -11.09 8.73
N SER A 119 -5.30 -11.88 9.56
CA SER A 119 -6.46 -12.69 9.21
C SER A 119 -7.58 -12.39 10.20
N GLY A 120 -8.56 -11.59 9.79
CA GLY A 120 -9.52 -11.00 10.73
C GLY A 120 -8.78 -10.21 11.82
N ASP A 121 -9.05 -10.53 13.07
CA ASP A 121 -8.41 -9.89 14.23
C ASP A 121 -7.04 -10.48 14.60
N PHE A 122 -6.60 -11.52 13.91
CA PHE A 122 -5.33 -12.18 14.19
C PHE A 122 -4.18 -11.56 13.39
N LEU A 123 -3.18 -11.04 14.11
CA LEU A 123 -1.97 -10.45 13.52
C LEU A 123 -0.96 -11.55 13.15
N ILE A 124 -0.69 -11.72 11.85
CA ILE A 124 0.28 -12.69 11.32
C ILE A 124 1.68 -12.06 11.31
N CYS A 125 1.79 -10.83 10.80
CA CYS A 125 3.07 -10.15 10.66
C CYS A 125 2.92 -8.65 10.86
N LEU A 126 3.83 -8.06 11.65
CA LEU A 126 4.02 -6.61 11.76
C LEU A 126 5.51 -6.32 11.54
N LYS A 127 5.85 -5.62 10.48
CA LYS A 127 7.23 -5.33 10.15
C LYS A 127 7.41 -3.93 9.62
N ARG A 128 8.42 -3.23 10.11
CA ARG A 128 8.85 -1.95 9.54
C ARG A 128 9.51 -2.22 8.19
N VAL A 129 9.10 -1.46 7.18
CA VAL A 129 9.54 -1.62 5.79
C VAL A 129 10.48 -0.48 5.44
N ASP A 130 11.67 -0.80 4.99
CA ASP A 130 12.52 0.14 4.26
C ASP A 130 12.20 0.01 2.77
N ALA A 131 11.30 0.84 2.31
CA ALA A 131 10.83 0.85 0.94
C ALA A 131 11.88 1.48 0.01
N GLY A 132 13.01 0.80 -0.17
CA GLY A 132 13.98 1.17 -1.21
C GLY A 132 13.43 0.97 -2.62
N HIS A 133 14.13 1.50 -3.63
CA HIS A 133 13.71 1.41 -5.04
C HIS A 133 13.65 -0.03 -5.59
N ASN A 134 14.31 -0.98 -4.97
CA ASN A 134 14.44 -2.37 -5.45
C ASN A 134 13.30 -3.30 -5.00
N GLY A 135 12.29 -2.74 -4.33
CA GLY A 135 11.25 -3.56 -3.73
C GLY A 135 11.70 -4.33 -2.50
N MET A 136 10.76 -4.91 -1.79
CA MET A 136 11.02 -5.74 -0.62
C MET A 136 10.22 -7.03 -0.72
N GLN A 137 10.83 -8.15 -0.33
CA GLN A 137 10.19 -9.44 -0.22
C GLN A 137 10.20 -9.89 1.23
N ILE A 138 9.05 -10.31 1.72
CA ILE A 138 8.88 -10.74 3.11
C ILE A 138 8.15 -12.07 3.10
N SER A 139 8.82 -13.13 3.57
CA SER A 139 8.18 -14.43 3.79
C SER A 139 7.30 -14.37 5.03
N LEU A 140 6.11 -14.92 4.93
CA LEU A 140 5.20 -15.02 6.07
C LEU A 140 5.54 -16.30 6.85
N PRO A 141 5.55 -16.23 8.20
CA PRO A 141 5.78 -17.40 9.04
C PRO A 141 4.67 -18.44 8.84
N ALA A 142 5.01 -19.64 8.44
CA ALA A 142 4.04 -20.70 8.15
C ALA A 142 3.24 -21.13 9.40
N ASP A 143 3.89 -21.09 10.58
CA ASP A 143 3.30 -21.41 11.88
C ASP A 143 2.24 -20.39 12.34
N ARG A 144 2.23 -19.20 11.75
CA ARG A 144 1.25 -18.14 12.06
C ARG A 144 0.12 -18.04 11.04
N LEU A 145 0.14 -18.88 10.02
CA LEU A 145 -0.96 -18.89 9.05
C LEU A 145 -2.21 -19.50 9.71
N PRO A 146 -3.40 -18.94 9.43
CA PRO A 146 -4.60 -19.44 10.04
C PRO A 146 -4.91 -20.86 9.56
N THR A 147 -5.14 -21.75 10.50
CA THR A 147 -5.62 -23.12 10.25
C THR A 147 -7.14 -23.18 10.05
N VAL A 148 -7.83 -22.05 10.24
CA VAL A 148 -9.29 -21.96 10.15
C VAL A 148 -9.73 -21.97 8.68
N GLN A 149 -10.73 -22.81 8.38
CA GLN A 149 -11.36 -22.85 7.06
C GLN A 149 -11.97 -21.49 6.70
N ASN A 150 -11.78 -21.07 5.43
CA ASN A 150 -12.35 -19.83 4.88
C ASN A 150 -11.89 -18.52 5.57
N SER A 151 -10.64 -18.44 5.97
CA SER A 151 -10.07 -17.20 6.47
C SER A 151 -9.65 -16.25 5.34
N VAL A 152 -9.81 -14.95 5.57
CA VAL A 152 -9.32 -13.90 4.66
C VAL A 152 -8.00 -13.38 5.20
N ILE A 153 -6.95 -13.47 4.40
CA ILE A 153 -5.66 -12.87 4.71
C ILE A 153 -5.57 -11.52 4.00
N THR A 154 -5.25 -10.48 4.76
CA THR A 154 -5.02 -9.14 4.24
C THR A 154 -3.61 -8.70 4.57
N ALA A 155 -2.85 -8.29 3.56
CA ALA A 155 -1.60 -7.59 3.72
C ALA A 155 -1.78 -6.12 3.37
N ALA A 156 -1.28 -5.22 4.20
CA ALA A 156 -1.34 -3.79 3.98
C ALA A 156 -0.01 -3.12 4.29
N ILE A 157 0.42 -2.19 3.44
CA ILE A 157 1.50 -1.25 3.75
C ILE A 157 0.87 0.09 4.10
N LEU A 158 1.29 0.65 5.24
CA LEU A 158 0.79 1.92 5.75
C LEU A 158 1.96 2.86 6.04
N SER A 159 1.78 4.15 5.75
CA SER A 159 2.71 5.17 6.22
C SER A 159 2.42 5.54 7.67
N ASP A 160 3.48 5.70 8.48
CA ASP A 160 3.36 6.23 9.84
C ASP A 160 3.23 7.76 9.89
N SER A 161 3.34 8.42 8.76
CA SER A 161 3.53 9.86 8.68
C SER A 161 2.60 10.56 7.70
N MET A 162 2.00 9.83 6.77
CA MET A 162 1.14 10.36 5.72
C MET A 162 -0.16 9.58 5.65
N ILE A 163 -1.27 10.24 5.94
CA ILE A 163 -2.61 9.67 5.82
C ILE A 163 -2.92 9.46 4.32
N GLY A 164 -3.46 8.29 3.99
CA GLY A 164 -3.85 7.93 2.62
C GLY A 164 -2.72 7.35 1.76
N VAL A 165 -1.48 7.29 2.27
CA VAL A 165 -0.39 6.56 1.62
C VAL A 165 -0.40 5.11 2.12
N GLN A 166 -1.15 4.29 1.39
CA GLN A 166 -1.35 2.88 1.71
C GLN A 166 -1.56 2.05 0.45
N ALA A 167 -1.24 0.78 0.53
CA ALA A 167 -1.65 -0.24 -0.44
C ALA A 167 -2.05 -1.50 0.33
N SER A 168 -3.00 -2.24 -0.18
CA SER A 168 -3.45 -3.49 0.42
C SER A 168 -3.70 -4.54 -0.65
N HIS A 169 -3.62 -5.79 -0.24
CA HIS A 169 -3.96 -6.96 -1.04
C HIS A 169 -4.61 -8.00 -0.13
N SER A 170 -5.74 -8.53 -0.53
CA SER A 170 -6.48 -9.52 0.24
C SER A 170 -6.81 -10.75 -0.60
N PHE A 171 -6.83 -11.91 0.03
CA PHE A 171 -7.22 -13.18 -0.58
C PHE A 171 -7.83 -14.10 0.47
N SER A 172 -8.64 -15.05 0.01
CA SER A 172 -9.25 -16.05 0.87
C SER A 172 -8.44 -17.34 0.87
N VAL A 173 -8.37 -17.97 2.03
CA VAL A 173 -7.71 -19.26 2.24
C VAL A 173 -8.75 -20.33 2.51
N LYS A 174 -8.66 -21.43 1.78
CA LYS A 174 -9.47 -22.63 2.03
C LYS A 174 -8.54 -23.80 2.32
N ASN A 175 -8.55 -24.29 3.55
CA ASN A 175 -7.79 -25.49 3.91
C ASN A 175 -8.48 -26.72 3.34
N ILE A 176 -7.71 -27.56 2.65
CA ILE A 176 -8.15 -28.89 2.21
C ILE A 176 -7.76 -29.86 3.32
N GLN A 177 -8.73 -30.62 3.82
CA GLN A 177 -8.51 -31.69 4.78
C GLN A 177 -7.94 -32.93 4.09
#